data_a3d74591ded0a5bcf05686f3f68fdaeb
#
_entry.id   a3d74591ded0a5bcf05686f3f68fdaeb
#
_cell.length_a   1.000
_cell.length_b   1.000
_cell.length_c   1.000
_cell.angle_alpha   90.00
_cell.angle_beta   90.00
_cell.angle_gamma   90.00
#
_symmetry.space_group_name_H-M   'P 1'
#
loop_
_entity.id
_entity.type
_entity.pdbx_description
1 polymer ?
#
loop_
_entity_poly.entity_id
_entity_poly.type
_entity_poly.pdbx_seq_one_letter_code
_entity_poly.pdbx_strand_id
1 'polypeptide(L)'
;MHITEIFKSIQGEGSRAGLPCIFVRFTGCNLRCTWCDTAYAFHGGQEMTVGEVLARVDVLSRRADTGKAGVQLVELTGGEPLLQEEIYPLAEGLLAAGYEVMIETSGERFVSRLPKAVIKIVDVKCPDSGEPDTFDSRNLAELDPKDEVKFVISSRRDYEFARDFTHAHRLAERVNQVVFSPVSEDPQGKWQGLQPRQLVEWILADGLSVRLGLQLHKIVWDPAMRGV
;
A
#
# COMPACT_ATOMS: atom_id res chain seq x y z
N MET A 1 6.25 18.25 6.28
CA MET A 1 5.26 17.15 6.15
C MET A 1 4.88 16.60 7.51
N HIS A 2 3.66 16.06 7.64
CA HIS A 2 3.21 15.42 8.87
C HIS A 2 3.37 13.90 8.77
N ILE A 3 4.15 13.31 9.66
CA ILE A 3 4.49 11.88 9.70
C ILE A 3 3.90 11.26 10.96
N THR A 4 3.14 10.18 10.79
CA THR A 4 2.57 9.40 11.90
C THR A 4 3.64 8.51 12.53
N GLU A 5 4.41 7.79 11.71
CA GLU A 5 5.45 6.88 12.17
C GLU A 5 6.48 6.59 11.07
N ILE A 6 7.70 6.24 11.47
CA ILE A 6 8.75 5.70 10.60
C ILE A 6 9.35 4.49 11.32
N PHE A 7 9.21 3.31 10.73
CA PHE A 7 9.62 2.06 11.36
C PHE A 7 10.19 1.06 10.35
N LYS A 8 10.90 0.06 10.83
CA LYS A 8 11.45 -1.04 10.05
C LYS A 8 10.74 -2.34 10.39
N SER A 9 10.24 -3.02 9.36
CA SER A 9 9.54 -4.28 9.47
C SER A 9 9.76 -5.14 8.22
N ILE A 10 8.86 -6.08 7.96
CA ILE A 10 8.74 -6.78 6.67
C ILE A 10 7.60 -6.14 5.87
N GLN A 11 7.75 -6.09 4.53
CA GLN A 11 6.61 -5.82 3.66
C GLN A 11 5.61 -6.97 3.80
N GLY A 12 4.38 -6.66 4.19
CA GLY A 12 3.34 -7.66 4.46
C GLY A 12 2.54 -8.07 3.24
N GLU A 13 2.63 -7.32 2.13
CA GLU A 13 1.70 -7.41 1.01
C GLU A 13 2.42 -7.33 -0.35
N GLY A 14 1.65 -7.62 -1.43
CA GLY A 14 2.11 -7.44 -2.81
C GLY A 14 3.22 -8.38 -3.24
N SER A 15 3.97 -7.98 -4.26
CA SER A 15 5.03 -8.79 -4.85
C SER A 15 6.30 -8.86 -3.98
N ARG A 16 6.45 -7.95 -3.03
CA ARG A 16 7.60 -7.84 -2.12
C ARG A 16 7.31 -8.37 -0.72
N ALA A 17 6.18 -9.05 -0.54
CA ALA A 17 5.81 -9.67 0.73
C ALA A 17 6.94 -10.55 1.30
N GLY A 18 7.28 -10.33 2.58
CA GLY A 18 8.36 -11.01 3.29
C GLY A 18 9.73 -10.33 3.22
N LEU A 19 9.91 -9.30 2.39
CA LEU A 19 11.19 -8.55 2.35
C LEU A 19 11.27 -7.53 3.50
N PRO A 20 12.46 -7.33 4.10
CA PRO A 20 12.68 -6.21 5.02
C PRO A 20 12.38 -4.87 4.35
N CYS A 21 11.59 -4.04 5.02
CA CYS A 21 11.13 -2.76 4.50
C CYS A 21 11.15 -1.68 5.59
N ILE A 22 11.40 -0.44 5.20
CA ILE A 22 11.22 0.73 6.05
C ILE A 22 9.97 1.45 5.58
N PHE A 23 9.03 1.63 6.51
CA PHE A 23 7.78 2.32 6.26
C PHE A 23 7.85 3.76 6.72
N VAL A 24 7.43 4.68 5.87
CA VAL A 24 7.19 6.08 6.18
C VAL A 24 5.69 6.32 6.05
N ARG A 25 5.00 6.43 7.20
CA ARG A 25 3.56 6.61 7.24
C ARG A 25 3.19 8.06 7.43
N PHE A 26 2.58 8.63 6.40
CA PHE A 26 2.08 10.01 6.39
C PHE A 26 0.77 10.12 7.18
N THR A 27 0.56 11.30 7.79
CA THR A 27 -0.67 11.65 8.48
C THR A 27 -1.67 12.28 7.53
N GLY A 28 -2.95 11.96 7.70
CA GLY A 28 -4.06 12.53 6.95
C GLY A 28 -4.54 11.61 5.82
N CYS A 29 -5.85 11.57 5.67
CA CYS A 29 -6.54 10.89 4.57
C CYS A 29 -7.85 11.63 4.29
N ASN A 30 -8.20 11.76 3.03
CA ASN A 30 -9.48 12.34 2.61
C ASN A 30 -10.59 11.30 2.44
N LEU A 31 -10.25 10.00 2.47
CA LEU A 31 -11.20 8.89 2.41
C LEU A 31 -11.56 8.37 3.82
N ARG A 32 -12.70 7.66 3.91
CA ARG A 32 -13.22 7.06 5.15
C ARG A 32 -13.70 5.64 4.90
N CYS A 33 -12.77 4.78 4.43
CA CYS A 33 -13.07 3.39 4.11
C CYS A 33 -13.65 2.64 5.31
N THR A 34 -14.64 1.78 5.06
CA THR A 34 -15.37 1.00 6.08
C THR A 34 -14.43 0.15 6.94
N TRP A 35 -13.43 -0.47 6.32
CA TRP A 35 -12.45 -1.36 6.98
C TRP A 35 -11.05 -0.76 7.07
N CYS A 36 -10.95 0.55 7.30
CA CYS A 36 -9.66 1.21 7.45
C CYS A 36 -8.97 0.75 8.74
N ASP A 37 -7.91 -0.03 8.63
CA ASP A 37 -7.09 -0.50 9.74
C ASP A 37 -6.05 0.54 10.21
N THR A 38 -5.90 1.63 9.46
CA THR A 38 -4.92 2.69 9.72
C THR A 38 -5.59 4.02 10.10
N ALA A 39 -6.83 3.99 10.61
CA ALA A 39 -7.58 5.19 11.00
C ALA A 39 -6.86 6.07 12.04
N TYR A 40 -5.91 5.52 12.80
CA TYR A 40 -5.07 6.27 13.73
C TYR A 40 -4.13 7.28 13.03
N ALA A 41 -3.89 7.10 11.72
CA ALA A 41 -3.09 8.03 10.92
C ALA A 41 -3.90 9.21 10.35
N PHE A 42 -5.21 9.30 10.61
CA PHE A 42 -6.01 10.42 10.11
C PHE A 42 -5.62 11.76 10.72
N HIS A 43 -5.14 11.76 11.96
CA HIS A 43 -4.84 12.96 12.73
C HIS A 43 -3.56 12.81 13.55
N GLY A 44 -3.03 13.94 14.01
CA GLY A 44 -1.82 13.97 14.83
C GLY A 44 -0.57 13.89 13.97
N GLY A 45 0.36 13.01 14.36
CA GLY A 45 1.67 12.92 13.73
C GLY A 45 2.63 14.02 14.18
N GLN A 46 3.85 13.96 13.70
CA GLN A 46 4.91 14.92 13.96
C GLN A 46 5.25 15.66 12.66
N GLU A 47 5.41 16.97 12.77
CA GLU A 47 5.93 17.74 11.64
C GLU A 47 7.43 17.42 11.46
N MET A 48 7.80 17.04 10.26
CA MET A 48 9.17 16.69 9.87
C MET A 48 9.52 17.31 8.52
N THR A 49 10.75 17.71 8.35
CA THR A 49 11.33 18.12 7.07
C THR A 49 11.73 16.89 6.24
N VAL A 50 11.91 17.05 4.93
CA VAL A 50 12.45 15.99 4.04
C VAL A 50 13.78 15.46 4.57
N GLY A 51 14.69 16.35 4.99
CA GLY A 51 16.01 15.97 5.52
C GLY A 51 15.92 15.11 6.77
N GLU A 52 15.01 15.42 7.71
CA GLU A 52 14.81 14.62 8.92
C GLU A 52 14.27 13.23 8.63
N VAL A 53 13.32 13.11 7.67
CA VAL A 53 12.80 11.81 7.25
C VAL A 53 13.90 10.98 6.57
N LEU A 54 14.67 11.57 5.66
CA LEU A 54 15.82 10.90 5.00
C LEU A 54 16.84 10.39 6.02
N ALA A 55 17.21 11.24 6.99
CA ALA A 55 18.14 10.86 8.06
C ALA A 55 17.59 9.71 8.92
N ARG A 56 16.29 9.73 9.23
CA ARG A 56 15.63 8.65 10.00
C ARG A 56 15.62 7.33 9.23
N VAL A 57 15.31 7.36 7.94
CA VAL A 57 15.36 6.19 7.06
C VAL A 57 16.78 5.62 6.99
N ASP A 58 17.81 6.48 6.82
CA ASP A 58 19.21 6.05 6.79
C ASP A 58 19.61 5.31 8.09
N VAL A 59 19.24 5.85 9.25
CA VAL A 59 19.50 5.19 10.54
C VAL A 59 18.84 3.81 10.62
N LEU A 60 17.58 3.68 10.20
CA LEU A 60 16.84 2.42 10.24
C LEU A 60 17.34 1.41 9.20
N SER A 61 17.90 1.88 8.08
CA SER A 61 18.44 1.02 7.02
C SER A 61 19.68 0.25 7.44
N ARG A 62 20.44 0.77 8.43
CA ARG A 62 21.73 0.22 8.82
C ARG A 62 21.58 -1.11 9.57
N ARG A 63 22.56 -1.97 9.38
CA ARG A 63 22.72 -3.20 10.15
C ARG A 63 23.30 -2.87 11.52
N ALA A 64 22.73 -3.44 12.56
CA ALA A 64 23.16 -3.22 13.94
C ALA A 64 24.61 -3.67 14.22
N ASP A 65 25.05 -4.73 13.54
CA ASP A 65 26.37 -5.36 13.73
C ASP A 65 27.51 -4.60 13.03
N THR A 66 27.27 -4.01 11.89
CA THR A 66 28.32 -3.43 11.02
C THR A 66 28.12 -1.95 10.72
N GLY A 67 26.94 -1.39 10.99
CA GLY A 67 26.56 -0.02 10.59
C GLY A 67 26.46 0.18 9.07
N LYS A 68 26.65 -0.88 8.27
CA LYS A 68 26.49 -0.81 6.81
C LYS A 68 25.01 -0.87 6.42
N ALA A 69 24.70 -0.37 5.21
CA ALA A 69 23.37 -0.48 4.65
C ALA A 69 22.89 -1.95 4.63
N GLY A 70 21.65 -2.18 5.07
CA GLY A 70 21.04 -3.52 5.15
C GLY A 70 19.69 -3.54 4.46
N VAL A 71 18.76 -2.68 4.86
CA VAL A 71 17.43 -2.60 4.24
C VAL A 71 17.45 -1.54 3.14
N GLN A 72 17.07 -1.94 1.93
CA GLN A 72 17.08 -1.07 0.76
C GLN A 72 15.68 -0.68 0.30
N LEU A 73 14.64 -1.37 0.76
CA LEU A 73 13.26 -1.12 0.39
C LEU A 73 12.63 -0.10 1.34
N VAL A 74 12.04 0.94 0.78
CA VAL A 74 11.28 1.97 1.52
C VAL A 74 9.89 2.07 0.94
N GLU A 75 8.87 2.03 1.79
CA GLU A 75 7.49 2.25 1.40
C GLU A 75 6.96 3.56 1.98
N LEU A 76 6.49 4.42 1.09
CA LEU A 76 5.74 5.62 1.39
C LEU A 76 4.25 5.26 1.44
N THR A 77 3.65 5.35 2.61
CA THR A 77 2.26 4.95 2.83
C THR A 77 1.58 5.93 3.80
N GLY A 78 0.45 5.59 4.37
CA GLY A 78 -0.12 6.44 5.42
C GLY A 78 -1.62 6.34 5.53
N GLY A 79 -2.28 7.50 5.67
CA GLY A 79 -3.62 7.71 5.21
C GLY A 79 -3.61 7.76 3.67
N GLU A 80 -3.54 8.97 3.09
CA GLU A 80 -3.24 9.14 1.66
C GLU A 80 -1.97 9.98 1.51
N PRO A 81 -0.83 9.36 1.12
CA PRO A 81 0.45 10.04 1.10
C PRO A 81 0.51 11.18 0.06
N LEU A 82 -0.26 11.08 -1.04
CA LEU A 82 -0.28 12.09 -2.10
C LEU A 82 -1.04 13.38 -1.73
N LEU A 83 -1.57 13.49 -0.52
CA LEU A 83 -2.12 14.74 0.01
C LEU A 83 -1.05 15.76 0.38
N GLN A 84 0.20 15.32 0.60
CA GLN A 84 1.28 16.18 1.06
C GLN A 84 2.31 16.40 -0.06
N GLU A 85 2.57 17.66 -0.40
CA GLU A 85 3.44 18.04 -1.51
C GLU A 85 4.90 17.58 -1.31
N GLU A 86 5.34 17.45 -0.08
CA GLU A 86 6.68 17.02 0.26
C GLU A 86 6.97 15.54 -0.09
N ILE A 87 5.94 14.77 -0.46
CA ILE A 87 6.11 13.38 -0.93
C ILE A 87 7.02 13.29 -2.16
N TYR A 88 6.93 14.27 -3.07
CA TYR A 88 7.71 14.27 -4.31
C TYR A 88 9.21 14.46 -4.05
N PRO A 89 9.65 15.54 -3.39
CA PRO A 89 11.07 15.69 -3.07
C PRO A 89 11.59 14.62 -2.09
N LEU A 90 10.74 14.03 -1.24
CA LEU A 90 11.14 12.89 -0.41
C LEU A 90 11.43 11.65 -1.28
N ALA A 91 10.55 11.32 -2.20
CA ALA A 91 10.74 10.19 -3.11
C ALA A 91 12.01 10.35 -3.96
N GLU A 92 12.25 11.55 -4.49
CA GLU A 92 13.48 11.88 -5.22
C GLU A 92 14.72 11.70 -4.36
N GLY A 93 14.69 12.21 -3.11
CA GLY A 93 15.81 12.09 -2.16
C GLY A 93 16.13 10.64 -1.79
N LEU A 94 15.11 9.80 -1.58
CA LEU A 94 15.26 8.37 -1.29
C LEU A 94 15.87 7.63 -2.50
N LEU A 95 15.38 7.88 -3.71
CA LEU A 95 15.94 7.32 -4.94
C LEU A 95 17.39 7.73 -5.15
N ALA A 96 17.72 9.01 -4.93
CA ALA A 96 19.08 9.54 -5.03
C ALA A 96 20.02 8.90 -3.99
N ALA A 97 19.50 8.53 -2.83
CA ALA A 97 20.23 7.80 -1.79
C ALA A 97 20.40 6.29 -2.09
N GLY A 98 19.82 5.80 -3.19
CA GLY A 98 19.96 4.41 -3.66
C GLY A 98 18.92 3.44 -3.09
N TYR A 99 17.84 3.93 -2.48
CA TYR A 99 16.74 3.07 -2.03
C TYR A 99 15.84 2.66 -3.20
N GLU A 100 15.28 1.46 -3.12
CA GLU A 100 14.10 1.07 -3.88
C GLU A 100 12.88 1.67 -3.19
N VAL A 101 12.11 2.50 -3.89
CA VAL A 101 11.01 3.26 -3.31
C VAL A 101 9.69 2.78 -3.85
N MET A 102 8.79 2.43 -2.95
CA MET A 102 7.40 2.10 -3.22
C MET A 102 6.49 3.18 -2.65
N ILE A 103 5.32 3.33 -3.24
CA ILE A 103 4.22 4.13 -2.68
C ILE A 103 2.92 3.34 -2.73
N GLU A 104 2.22 3.27 -1.61
CA GLU A 104 0.84 2.78 -1.56
C GLU A 104 -0.11 3.97 -1.48
N THR A 105 -1.01 4.06 -2.47
CA THR A 105 -2.00 5.14 -2.60
C THR A 105 -3.37 4.58 -2.96
N SER A 106 -4.42 5.26 -2.53
CA SER A 106 -5.81 4.94 -2.92
C SER A 106 -6.10 5.14 -4.41
N GLY A 107 -5.17 5.78 -5.15
CA GLY A 107 -5.39 6.12 -6.56
C GLY A 107 -6.42 7.21 -6.81
N GLU A 108 -6.92 7.87 -5.77
CA GLU A 108 -7.82 9.04 -5.90
C GLU A 108 -7.06 10.28 -6.40
N ARG A 109 -5.76 10.36 -6.09
CA ARG A 109 -4.88 11.41 -6.59
C ARG A 109 -4.15 10.98 -7.85
N PHE A 110 -3.93 11.96 -8.75
CA PHE A 110 -3.19 11.70 -9.98
C PHE A 110 -1.70 11.50 -9.71
N VAL A 111 -1.16 10.34 -10.12
CA VAL A 111 0.20 9.89 -9.76
C VAL A 111 1.30 10.40 -10.70
N SER A 112 0.99 11.16 -11.75
CA SER A 112 1.94 11.54 -12.82
C SER A 112 3.17 12.31 -12.34
N ARG A 113 3.10 12.97 -11.19
CA ARG A 113 4.21 13.75 -10.61
C ARG A 113 5.23 12.88 -9.86
N LEU A 114 4.89 11.62 -9.60
CA LEU A 114 5.85 10.70 -8.95
C LEU A 114 7.03 10.42 -9.90
N PRO A 115 8.27 10.36 -9.38
CA PRO A 115 9.40 9.92 -10.18
C PRO A 115 9.13 8.55 -10.81
N LYS A 116 9.49 8.37 -12.08
CA LYS A 116 9.23 7.12 -12.81
C LYS A 116 9.83 5.87 -12.17
N ALA A 117 10.89 6.02 -11.39
CA ALA A 117 11.52 4.91 -10.68
C ALA A 117 10.72 4.42 -9.47
N VAL A 118 9.82 5.23 -8.92
CA VAL A 118 8.93 4.83 -7.81
C VAL A 118 7.98 3.73 -8.29
N ILE A 119 7.85 2.68 -7.50
CA ILE A 119 6.90 1.59 -7.72
C ILE A 119 5.58 1.99 -7.09
N LYS A 120 4.54 2.05 -7.89
CA LYS A 120 3.20 2.43 -7.46
C LYS A 120 2.39 1.18 -7.13
N ILE A 121 1.85 1.13 -5.92
CA ILE A 121 0.83 0.18 -5.50
C ILE A 121 -0.46 0.99 -5.39
N VAL A 122 -1.36 0.78 -6.34
CA VAL A 122 -2.61 1.54 -6.45
C VAL A 122 -3.77 0.69 -5.96
N ASP A 123 -4.36 1.08 -4.82
CA ASP A 123 -5.49 0.40 -4.19
C ASP A 123 -6.81 0.96 -4.73
N VAL A 124 -7.38 0.28 -5.73
CA VAL A 124 -8.68 0.64 -6.31
C VAL A 124 -9.79 0.23 -5.35
N LYS A 125 -10.53 1.22 -4.83
CA LYS A 125 -11.56 0.99 -3.83
C LYS A 125 -12.77 0.27 -4.41
N CYS A 126 -13.12 -0.86 -3.79
CA CYS A 126 -14.25 -1.69 -4.17
C CYS A 126 -15.59 -1.08 -3.69
N PRO A 127 -16.74 -1.50 -4.25
CA PRO A 127 -18.05 -0.93 -3.94
C PRO A 127 -18.42 -0.89 -2.46
N ASP A 128 -18.08 -1.95 -1.70
CA ASP A 128 -18.46 -2.05 -0.28
C ASP A 128 -17.46 -1.35 0.66
N SER A 129 -16.39 -0.76 0.11
CA SER A 129 -15.38 0.00 0.87
C SER A 129 -15.92 1.27 1.53
N GLY A 130 -17.10 1.74 1.12
CA GLY A 130 -17.64 3.05 1.50
C GLY A 130 -17.11 4.22 0.67
N GLU A 131 -16.11 3.98 -0.18
CA GLU A 131 -15.46 4.98 -1.03
C GLU A 131 -15.42 4.53 -2.52
N PRO A 132 -16.57 4.06 -3.08
CA PRO A 132 -16.60 3.67 -4.49
C PRO A 132 -16.36 4.87 -5.39
N ASP A 133 -15.94 4.60 -6.64
CA ASP A 133 -15.77 5.59 -7.71
C ASP A 133 -14.77 6.72 -7.43
N THR A 134 -13.91 6.56 -6.43
CA THR A 134 -12.89 7.55 -6.09
C THR A 134 -11.63 7.45 -6.95
N PHE A 135 -11.42 6.33 -7.64
CA PHE A 135 -10.23 6.12 -8.45
C PHE A 135 -10.14 7.10 -9.64
N ASP A 136 -9.03 7.82 -9.74
CA ASP A 136 -8.75 8.67 -10.91
C ASP A 136 -8.32 7.79 -12.10
N SER A 137 -9.19 7.64 -13.08
CA SER A 137 -8.95 6.79 -14.26
C SER A 137 -7.73 7.20 -15.10
N ARG A 138 -7.24 8.44 -14.98
CA ARG A 138 -6.00 8.88 -15.63
C ARG A 138 -4.79 8.09 -15.13
N ASN A 139 -4.83 7.57 -13.89
CA ASN A 139 -3.78 6.75 -13.33
C ASN A 139 -3.52 5.47 -14.14
N LEU A 140 -4.52 4.96 -14.85
CA LEU A 140 -4.33 3.82 -15.73
C LEU A 140 -3.25 4.04 -16.80
N ALA A 141 -3.12 5.28 -17.31
CA ALA A 141 -2.10 5.62 -18.31
C ALA A 141 -0.69 5.75 -17.72
N GLU A 142 -0.59 5.95 -16.39
CA GLU A 142 0.66 6.14 -15.66
C GLU A 142 1.23 4.84 -15.04
N LEU A 143 0.50 3.72 -15.19
CA LEU A 143 0.95 2.42 -14.68
C LEU A 143 1.98 1.79 -15.60
N ASP A 144 3.08 1.34 -15.01
CA ASP A 144 4.20 0.66 -15.67
C ASP A 144 4.25 -0.84 -15.28
N PRO A 145 4.99 -1.69 -16.02
CA PRO A 145 5.15 -3.12 -15.69
C PRO A 145 5.79 -3.43 -14.33
N LYS A 146 6.32 -2.45 -13.61
CA LYS A 146 6.84 -2.60 -12.25
C LYS A 146 5.79 -2.33 -11.16
N ASP A 147 4.67 -1.71 -11.53
CA ASP A 147 3.63 -1.25 -10.61
C ASP A 147 2.65 -2.37 -10.26
N GLU A 148 1.85 -2.17 -9.25
CA GLU A 148 0.84 -3.10 -8.77
C GLU A 148 -0.52 -2.43 -8.67
N VAL A 149 -1.58 -3.18 -8.94
CA VAL A 149 -2.95 -2.75 -8.65
C VAL A 149 -3.54 -3.68 -7.61
N LYS A 150 -4.08 -3.11 -6.54
CA LYS A 150 -4.63 -3.84 -5.40
C LYS A 150 -6.13 -3.58 -5.30
N PHE A 151 -6.86 -4.63 -4.92
CA PHE A 151 -8.27 -4.57 -4.57
C PHE A 151 -8.46 -5.24 -3.22
N VAL A 152 -9.06 -4.53 -2.26
CA VAL A 152 -9.41 -5.08 -0.95
C VAL A 152 -10.89 -5.50 -0.99
N ILE A 153 -11.14 -6.79 -0.81
CA ILE A 153 -12.40 -7.46 -1.14
C ILE A 153 -13.07 -7.95 0.13
N SER A 154 -14.30 -7.51 0.39
CA SER A 154 -15.11 -7.92 1.54
C SER A 154 -16.25 -8.86 1.17
N SER A 155 -16.69 -8.85 -0.09
CA SER A 155 -17.89 -9.51 -0.54
C SER A 155 -17.77 -10.06 -1.95
N ARG A 156 -18.78 -10.82 -2.38
CA ARG A 156 -18.89 -11.28 -3.78
C ARG A 156 -19.04 -10.09 -4.75
N ARG A 157 -19.74 -9.05 -4.35
CA ARG A 157 -19.90 -7.82 -5.13
C ARG A 157 -18.57 -7.13 -5.39
N ASP A 158 -17.73 -7.01 -4.35
CA ASP A 158 -16.37 -6.45 -4.49
C ASP A 158 -15.50 -7.30 -5.42
N TYR A 159 -15.58 -8.62 -5.29
CA TYR A 159 -14.86 -9.55 -6.14
C TYR A 159 -15.24 -9.40 -7.61
N GLU A 160 -16.54 -9.35 -7.93
CA GLU A 160 -17.05 -9.18 -9.29
C GLU A 160 -16.59 -7.84 -9.88
N PHE A 161 -16.66 -6.76 -9.10
CA PHE A 161 -16.13 -5.45 -9.49
C PHE A 161 -14.63 -5.54 -9.82
N ALA A 162 -13.81 -6.10 -8.90
CA ALA A 162 -12.37 -6.21 -9.07
C ALA A 162 -11.99 -7.05 -10.31
N ARG A 163 -12.68 -8.18 -10.52
CA ARG A 163 -12.55 -9.03 -11.71
C ARG A 163 -12.85 -8.26 -12.99
N ASP A 164 -14.02 -7.64 -13.04
CA ASP A 164 -14.49 -6.94 -14.23
C ASP A 164 -13.62 -5.71 -14.55
N PHE A 165 -13.18 -4.98 -13.54
CA PHE A 165 -12.22 -3.89 -13.68
C PHE A 165 -10.86 -4.39 -14.21
N THR A 166 -10.37 -5.50 -13.67
CA THR A 166 -9.12 -6.14 -14.11
C THR A 166 -9.18 -6.52 -15.60
N HIS A 167 -10.27 -7.12 -16.04
CA HIS A 167 -10.49 -7.51 -17.43
C HIS A 167 -10.67 -6.30 -18.35
N ALA A 168 -11.53 -5.36 -17.99
CA ALA A 168 -11.84 -4.17 -18.81
C ALA A 168 -10.58 -3.34 -19.11
N HIS A 169 -9.66 -3.27 -18.17
CA HIS A 169 -8.42 -2.51 -18.31
C HIS A 169 -7.19 -3.36 -18.62
N ARG A 170 -7.35 -4.69 -18.80
CA ARG A 170 -6.28 -5.65 -19.11
C ARG A 170 -5.10 -5.52 -18.12
N LEU A 171 -5.40 -5.35 -16.84
CA LEU A 171 -4.39 -5.01 -15.84
C LEU A 171 -3.31 -6.09 -15.71
N ALA A 172 -3.68 -7.38 -15.77
CA ALA A 172 -2.74 -8.49 -15.68
C ALA A 172 -1.63 -8.50 -16.77
N GLU A 173 -1.85 -7.78 -17.88
CA GLU A 173 -0.88 -7.64 -18.96
C GLU A 173 -0.05 -6.35 -18.87
N ARG A 174 -0.41 -5.43 -17.97
CA ARG A 174 0.13 -4.07 -17.93
C ARG A 174 0.97 -3.79 -16.70
N VAL A 175 0.67 -4.43 -15.59
CA VAL A 175 1.35 -4.22 -14.32
C VAL A 175 2.05 -5.49 -13.86
N ASN A 176 2.98 -5.36 -12.91
CA ASN A 176 3.69 -6.48 -12.32
C ASN A 176 2.75 -7.49 -11.66
N GLN A 177 1.79 -6.98 -10.89
CA GLN A 177 0.81 -7.80 -10.18
C GLN A 177 -0.55 -7.10 -10.07
N VAL A 178 -1.61 -7.88 -10.23
CA VAL A 178 -2.94 -7.52 -9.72
C VAL A 178 -3.15 -8.33 -8.45
N VAL A 179 -3.42 -7.66 -7.35
CA VAL A 179 -3.51 -8.27 -6.02
C VAL A 179 -4.96 -8.20 -5.53
N PHE A 180 -5.53 -9.35 -5.21
CA PHE A 180 -6.83 -9.48 -4.56
C PHE A 180 -6.61 -9.85 -3.11
N SER A 181 -6.94 -8.94 -2.20
CA SER A 181 -6.73 -9.10 -0.76
C SER A 181 -8.07 -9.23 -0.04
N PRO A 182 -8.31 -10.29 0.74
CA PRO A 182 -9.52 -10.36 1.55
C PRO A 182 -9.43 -9.34 2.69
N VAL A 183 -10.55 -8.68 2.99
CA VAL A 183 -10.65 -7.84 4.20
C VAL A 183 -10.37 -8.71 5.42
N SER A 184 -9.41 -8.29 6.25
CA SER A 184 -9.15 -8.91 7.54
C SER A 184 -10.27 -8.54 8.51
N GLU A 185 -10.72 -9.49 9.33
CA GLU A 185 -11.68 -9.22 10.40
C GLU A 185 -11.11 -8.22 11.40
N ASP A 186 -11.94 -7.26 11.83
CA ASP A 186 -11.54 -6.35 12.90
C ASP A 186 -11.54 -7.08 14.26
N PRO A 187 -10.42 -7.05 15.02
CA PRO A 187 -10.35 -7.71 16.32
C PRO A 187 -11.40 -7.20 17.34
N GLN A 188 -11.95 -6.00 17.13
CA GLN A 188 -12.99 -5.40 17.96
C GLN A 188 -14.40 -5.61 17.39
N GLY A 189 -14.53 -6.34 16.27
CA GLY A 189 -15.81 -6.67 15.64
C GLY A 189 -16.52 -5.52 14.93
N LYS A 190 -15.82 -4.46 14.55
CA LYS A 190 -16.40 -3.32 13.81
C LYS A 190 -16.85 -3.70 12.40
N TRP A 191 -16.15 -4.62 11.76
CA TRP A 191 -16.50 -5.21 10.48
C TRP A 191 -16.09 -6.69 10.43
N GLN A 192 -16.78 -7.44 9.58
CA GLN A 192 -16.45 -8.83 9.30
C GLN A 192 -15.38 -8.92 8.21
N GLY A 193 -14.49 -9.89 8.35
CA GLY A 193 -13.52 -10.24 7.32
C GLY A 193 -14.13 -11.16 6.25
N LEU A 194 -13.48 -11.20 5.09
CA LEU A 194 -13.71 -12.25 4.10
C LEU A 194 -12.73 -13.39 4.35
N GLN A 195 -13.24 -14.62 4.43
CA GLN A 195 -12.37 -15.78 4.57
C GLN A 195 -11.45 -15.94 3.36
N PRO A 196 -10.11 -15.98 3.53
CA PRO A 196 -9.16 -16.09 2.41
C PRO A 196 -9.47 -17.28 1.49
N ARG A 197 -9.89 -18.41 2.06
CA ARG A 197 -10.28 -19.59 1.30
C ARG A 197 -11.41 -19.30 0.32
N GLN A 198 -12.42 -18.55 0.74
CA GLN A 198 -13.56 -18.21 -0.13
C GLN A 198 -13.11 -17.36 -1.33
N LEU A 199 -12.21 -16.38 -1.12
CA LEU A 199 -11.64 -15.58 -2.19
C LEU A 199 -10.84 -16.47 -3.15
N VAL A 200 -10.02 -17.40 -2.64
CA VAL A 200 -9.27 -18.35 -3.46
C VAL A 200 -10.20 -19.20 -4.32
N GLU A 201 -11.29 -19.73 -3.77
CA GLU A 201 -12.26 -20.53 -4.50
C GLU A 201 -12.88 -19.73 -5.68
N TRP A 202 -13.16 -18.44 -5.50
CA TRP A 202 -13.63 -17.56 -6.58
C TRP A 202 -12.57 -17.32 -7.66
N ILE A 203 -11.33 -17.00 -7.25
CA ILE A 203 -10.21 -16.78 -8.19
C ILE A 203 -9.96 -18.02 -9.05
N LEU A 204 -9.95 -19.21 -8.43
CA LEU A 204 -9.72 -20.48 -9.12
C LEU A 204 -10.87 -20.85 -10.05
N ALA A 205 -12.12 -20.61 -9.63
CA ALA A 205 -13.30 -20.88 -10.44
C ALA A 205 -13.33 -20.04 -11.73
N ASP A 206 -12.91 -18.77 -11.64
CA ASP A 206 -12.86 -17.85 -12.78
C ASP A 206 -11.53 -17.93 -13.56
N GLY A 207 -10.53 -18.69 -13.08
CA GLY A 207 -9.22 -18.85 -13.72
C GLY A 207 -8.44 -17.53 -13.86
N LEU A 208 -8.58 -16.63 -12.89
CA LEU A 208 -7.97 -15.30 -12.97
C LEU A 208 -6.44 -15.33 -12.76
N SER A 209 -5.73 -14.56 -13.59
CA SER A 209 -4.29 -14.31 -13.43
C SER A 209 -4.07 -13.16 -12.45
N VAL A 210 -4.40 -13.39 -11.17
CA VAL A 210 -4.21 -12.43 -10.07
C VAL A 210 -3.51 -13.11 -8.89
N ARG A 211 -2.90 -12.32 -8.03
CA ARG A 211 -2.27 -12.80 -6.80
C ARG A 211 -3.24 -12.69 -5.62
N LEU A 212 -3.38 -13.75 -4.83
CA LEU A 212 -3.97 -13.63 -3.50
C LEU A 212 -3.00 -12.83 -2.61
N GLY A 213 -3.47 -11.70 -2.06
CA GLY A 213 -2.75 -10.89 -1.09
C GLY A 213 -3.18 -11.25 0.34
N LEU A 214 -2.23 -11.68 1.16
CA LEU A 214 -2.41 -11.79 2.60
C LEU A 214 -1.59 -10.72 3.30
N GLN A 215 -2.06 -10.26 4.46
CA GLN A 215 -1.34 -9.30 5.29
C GLN A 215 -0.42 -10.08 6.25
N LEU A 216 0.81 -10.41 5.81
CA LEU A 216 1.75 -11.23 6.58
C LEU A 216 2.03 -10.65 7.96
N HIS A 217 2.08 -9.32 8.10
CA HIS A 217 2.30 -8.69 9.39
C HIS A 217 1.21 -9.05 10.41
N LYS A 218 -0.05 -9.23 10.00
CA LYS A 218 -1.17 -9.68 10.87
C LYS A 218 -1.11 -11.18 11.22
N ILE A 219 -0.26 -11.96 10.55
CA ILE A 219 -0.02 -13.37 10.86
C ILE A 219 1.18 -13.51 11.80
N VAL A 220 2.21 -12.66 11.62
CA VAL A 220 3.47 -12.73 12.37
C VAL A 220 3.37 -12.04 13.73
N TRP A 221 2.65 -10.93 13.79
CA TRP A 221 2.44 -10.12 15.01
C TRP A 221 0.96 -10.05 15.38
N ASP A 222 0.70 -9.52 16.56
CA ASP A 222 -0.67 -9.21 16.98
C ASP A 222 -1.28 -8.22 15.96
N PRO A 223 -2.46 -8.49 15.39
CA PRO A 223 -3.09 -7.62 14.40
C PRO A 223 -3.33 -6.17 14.85
N ALA A 224 -3.38 -5.91 16.18
CA ALA A 224 -3.53 -4.57 16.73
C ALA A 224 -2.19 -3.85 16.97
N MET A 225 -1.04 -4.55 16.77
CA MET A 225 0.28 -3.97 16.99
C MET A 225 0.62 -2.93 15.91
N ARG A 226 1.26 -1.82 16.33
CA ARG A 226 1.72 -0.75 15.43
C ARG A 226 3.23 -0.76 15.32
N GLY A 227 3.74 -0.26 14.20
CA GLY A 227 5.18 -0.15 13.97
C GLY A 227 5.88 -1.49 13.74
N VAL A 228 5.14 -2.49 13.22
CA VAL A 228 5.60 -3.85 12.94
C VAL A 228 5.30 -4.28 11.52
#